data_11e84a1a04dbf72610f6f403027698d5
#
_entry.id   11e84a1a04dbf72610f6f403027698d5
#
_cell.length_a   1.000
_cell.length_b   1.000
_cell.length_c   1.000
_cell.angle_alpha   90.00
_cell.angle_beta   90.00
_cell.angle_gamma   90.00
#
_symmetry.space_group_name_H-M   'P 1'
#
loop_
_entity.id
_entity.type
_entity.pdbx_description
1 polymer ?
#
loop_
_entity_poly.entity_id
_entity_poly.type
_entity_poly.pdbx_seq_one_letter_code
_entity_poly.pdbx_strand_id
1 'polypeptide(L)'
;MDDRESCVRGGDALRGESSQRAGRSALRGRLVTLRPAVDADAPALLAILGQPEVAEWWRRDEWERLDEGDAVTFAIVLDGAVVGCIQYNEETDPDYFSAALDIFVSAAVHGRGVGSDAMRTLLAWLIDVRGHRRLTVDPAALNARAVHVYEKLGFRPVGVLRQYERVADGSRRDALLMELLAAEFVRG
;
A
#
# COMPACT_ATOMS: atom_id res chain seq x y z
N MET A 1 35.98 38.44 1.59
CA MET A 1 36.47 37.24 2.29
C MET A 1 35.25 36.62 2.90
N ASP A 2 34.82 35.64 2.21
CA ASP A 2 33.48 35.02 2.32
C ASP A 2 33.70 33.63 2.91
N ASP A 3 33.14 33.39 4.08
CA ASP A 3 33.14 32.07 4.71
C ASP A 3 31.71 31.73 5.09
N ARG A 4 30.97 31.28 4.07
CA ARG A 4 29.72 30.54 4.25
C ARG A 4 29.79 29.23 3.47
N GLU A 5 30.48 28.25 4.00
CA GLU A 5 30.37 26.87 3.55
C GLU A 5 30.29 25.91 4.72
N SER A 6 29.41 24.93 4.49
CA SER A 6 29.25 23.66 5.19
C SER A 6 28.44 23.63 6.49
N CYS A 7 27.13 23.56 6.31
CA CYS A 7 26.30 22.82 7.25
C CYS A 7 25.03 22.26 6.57
N VAL A 8 25.17 21.39 5.58
CA VAL A 8 24.10 20.49 5.13
C VAL A 8 24.75 19.31 4.41
N ARG A 9 24.96 18.21 5.07
CA ARG A 9 24.99 16.84 4.52
C ARG A 9 25.28 15.84 5.66
N GLY A 10 24.26 15.27 6.24
CA GLY A 10 24.41 14.22 7.23
C GLY A 10 23.10 13.54 7.67
N GLY A 11 21.95 14.04 7.23
CA GLY A 11 20.64 13.56 7.69
C GLY A 11 19.94 12.54 6.81
N ASP A 12 20.20 12.58 5.51
CA ASP A 12 19.40 11.80 4.54
C ASP A 12 19.79 10.32 4.42
N ALA A 13 21.07 9.98 4.55
CA ALA A 13 21.53 8.59 4.40
C ALA A 13 21.04 7.65 5.52
N LEU A 14 20.86 8.18 6.74
CA LEU A 14 20.44 7.36 7.89
C LEU A 14 18.90 7.11 7.94
N ARG A 15 18.11 7.94 7.29
CA ARG A 15 16.64 7.80 7.25
C ARG A 15 16.20 6.78 6.20
N GLY A 16 16.80 6.74 5.04
CA GLY A 16 16.52 5.73 3.99
C GLY A 16 16.86 4.30 4.44
N GLU A 17 17.96 4.11 5.17
CA GLU A 17 18.33 2.78 5.69
C GLU A 17 17.38 2.27 6.79
N SER A 18 16.76 3.14 7.59
CA SER A 18 15.82 2.73 8.63
C SER A 18 14.48 2.30 8.06
N SER A 19 13.98 2.94 7.00
CA SER A 19 12.76 2.57 6.30
C SER A 19 12.91 1.21 5.60
N GLN A 20 14.00 1.02 4.86
CA GLN A 20 14.32 -0.26 4.20
C GLN A 20 14.59 -1.40 5.19
N ARG A 21 15.13 -1.14 6.38
CA ARG A 21 15.33 -2.16 7.41
C ARG A 21 14.03 -2.56 8.11
N ALA A 22 13.12 -1.63 8.34
CA ALA A 22 11.84 -1.91 8.99
C ALA A 22 10.93 -2.80 8.12
N GLY A 23 10.98 -2.66 6.79
CA GLY A 23 10.23 -3.50 5.83
C GLY A 23 10.78 -4.93 5.65
N ARG A 24 11.88 -5.31 6.32
CA ARG A 24 12.51 -6.64 6.15
C ARG A 24 11.92 -7.75 7.03
N SER A 25 11.08 -7.43 8.00
CA SER A 25 10.47 -8.42 8.89
C SER A 25 9.06 -8.76 8.42
N ALA A 26 8.70 -10.04 8.51
CA ALA A 26 7.33 -10.46 8.22
C ALA A 26 6.37 -9.97 9.32
N LEU A 27 5.20 -9.46 8.90
CA LEU A 27 4.12 -9.06 9.78
C LEU A 27 3.05 -10.17 9.80
N ARG A 28 2.53 -10.48 10.97
CA ARG A 28 1.54 -11.56 11.13
C ARG A 28 0.17 -10.97 11.43
N GLY A 29 -0.78 -11.25 10.52
CA GLY A 29 -2.21 -11.02 10.70
C GLY A 29 -2.88 -12.22 11.38
N ARG A 30 -4.20 -12.19 11.41
CA ARG A 30 -5.03 -13.31 11.90
C ARG A 30 -5.13 -14.45 10.89
N LEU A 31 -5.19 -14.12 9.61
CA LEU A 31 -5.32 -15.06 8.49
C LEU A 31 -4.03 -15.12 7.66
N VAL A 32 -3.36 -13.98 7.49
CA VAL A 32 -2.26 -13.85 6.54
C VAL A 32 -0.93 -13.51 7.22
N THR A 33 0.15 -13.80 6.50
CA THR A 33 1.47 -13.25 6.79
C THR A 33 1.86 -12.30 5.66
N LEU A 34 2.26 -11.08 6.01
CA LEU A 34 2.88 -10.14 5.07
C LEU A 34 4.39 -10.31 5.18
N ARG A 35 5.02 -10.77 4.16
CA ARG A 35 6.48 -10.82 4.09
C ARG A 35 7.00 -9.93 2.98
N PRO A 36 8.21 -9.40 3.08
CA PRO A 36 8.81 -8.66 1.96
C PRO A 36 8.66 -9.45 0.66
N ALA A 37 8.21 -8.78 -0.40
CA ALA A 37 8.14 -9.38 -1.72
C ALA A 37 9.56 -9.63 -2.25
N VAL A 38 9.72 -10.68 -3.04
CA VAL A 38 10.98 -11.05 -3.69
C VAL A 38 10.71 -11.39 -5.16
N ASP A 39 11.73 -11.35 -6.01
CA ASP A 39 11.60 -11.61 -7.45
C ASP A 39 10.91 -12.95 -7.76
N ALA A 40 11.12 -13.94 -6.90
CA ALA A 40 10.48 -15.25 -7.02
C ALA A 40 8.95 -15.21 -6.87
N ASP A 41 8.36 -14.12 -6.36
CA ASP A 41 6.92 -13.95 -6.25
C ASP A 41 6.29 -13.45 -7.55
N ALA A 42 7.07 -12.86 -8.45
CA ALA A 42 6.58 -12.23 -9.66
C ALA A 42 5.66 -13.14 -10.51
N PRO A 43 5.98 -14.43 -10.76
CA PRO A 43 5.09 -15.29 -11.53
C PRO A 43 3.69 -15.44 -10.90
N ALA A 44 3.61 -15.60 -9.57
CA ALA A 44 2.34 -15.72 -8.86
C ALA A 44 1.55 -14.41 -8.89
N LEU A 45 2.21 -13.28 -8.65
CA LEU A 45 1.58 -11.95 -8.64
C LEU A 45 1.11 -11.54 -10.03
N LEU A 46 1.89 -11.79 -11.08
CA LEU A 46 1.47 -11.56 -12.47
C LEU A 46 0.29 -12.44 -12.88
N ALA A 47 0.22 -13.68 -12.40
CA ALA A 47 -0.92 -14.55 -12.61
C ALA A 47 -2.20 -14.01 -11.93
N ILE A 48 -2.07 -13.43 -10.73
CA ILE A 48 -3.18 -12.79 -10.01
C ILE A 48 -3.64 -11.52 -10.74
N LEU A 49 -2.72 -10.67 -11.17
CA LEU A 49 -3.04 -9.47 -11.96
C LEU A 49 -3.70 -9.78 -13.31
N GLY A 50 -3.50 -10.99 -13.85
CA GLY A 50 -4.17 -11.47 -15.05
C GLY A 50 -5.59 -12.01 -14.82
N GLN A 51 -6.07 -12.12 -13.58
CA GLN A 51 -7.44 -12.56 -13.28
C GLN A 51 -8.43 -11.43 -13.64
N PRO A 52 -9.54 -11.72 -14.34
CA PRO A 52 -10.47 -10.68 -14.80
C PRO A 52 -10.94 -9.72 -13.69
N GLU A 53 -11.29 -10.27 -12.53
CA GLU A 53 -11.79 -9.51 -11.38
C GLU A 53 -10.71 -8.61 -10.73
N VAL A 54 -9.44 -8.90 -10.98
CA VAL A 54 -8.29 -8.09 -10.52
C VAL A 54 -7.88 -7.12 -11.62
N ALA A 55 -7.80 -7.58 -12.87
CA ALA A 55 -7.42 -6.79 -14.03
C ALA A 55 -8.39 -5.64 -14.33
N GLU A 56 -9.63 -5.73 -13.86
CA GLU A 56 -10.61 -4.62 -13.90
C GLU A 56 -10.10 -3.38 -13.15
N TRP A 57 -9.34 -3.58 -12.07
CA TRP A 57 -8.89 -2.51 -11.15
C TRP A 57 -7.39 -2.26 -11.18
N TRP A 58 -6.61 -3.26 -11.56
CA TRP A 58 -5.15 -3.22 -11.56
C TRP A 58 -4.60 -3.52 -12.94
N ARG A 59 -3.61 -2.77 -13.36
CA ARG A 59 -2.91 -3.01 -14.61
C ARG A 59 -1.74 -3.96 -14.38
N ARG A 60 -1.50 -4.84 -15.34
CA ARG A 60 -0.42 -5.82 -15.25
C ARG A 60 0.98 -5.17 -15.26
N ASP A 61 1.14 -4.06 -15.98
CA ASP A 61 2.39 -3.29 -16.03
C ASP A 61 2.66 -2.49 -14.74
N GLU A 62 1.72 -2.43 -13.82
CA GLU A 62 1.95 -1.82 -12.51
C GLU A 62 2.91 -2.64 -11.65
N TRP A 63 2.98 -3.96 -11.84
CA TRP A 63 3.97 -4.78 -11.16
C TRP A 63 5.41 -4.37 -11.51
N GLU A 64 5.69 -4.07 -12.77
CA GLU A 64 7.01 -3.60 -13.23
C GLU A 64 7.38 -2.25 -12.59
N ARG A 65 6.39 -1.46 -12.23
CA ARG A 65 6.55 -0.15 -11.59
C ARG A 65 6.64 -0.22 -10.07
N LEU A 66 6.17 -1.31 -9.44
CA LEU A 66 6.28 -1.52 -7.99
C LEU A 66 7.73 -1.65 -7.52
N ASP A 67 8.65 -1.98 -8.43
CA ASP A 67 10.09 -2.09 -8.16
C ASP A 67 10.86 -0.78 -8.47
N GLU A 68 10.18 0.21 -9.10
CA GLU A 68 10.77 1.48 -9.54
C GLU A 68 10.48 2.63 -8.56
N GLY A 69 10.65 2.45 -7.26
CA GLY A 69 10.38 3.56 -6.36
C GLY A 69 10.69 3.28 -4.89
N ASP A 70 10.34 4.24 -4.03
CA ASP A 70 10.49 4.14 -2.58
C ASP A 70 9.40 3.29 -1.91
N ALA A 71 8.59 2.57 -2.69
CA ALA A 71 7.52 1.73 -2.18
C ALA A 71 8.07 0.51 -1.44
N VAL A 72 7.55 0.26 -0.25
CA VAL A 72 7.81 -0.97 0.50
C VAL A 72 6.71 -1.98 0.20
N THR A 73 7.09 -3.08 -0.45
CA THR A 73 6.17 -4.08 -1.00
C THR A 73 6.22 -5.38 -0.22
N PHE A 74 5.03 -5.90 0.14
CA PHE A 74 4.86 -7.18 0.80
C PHE A 74 4.04 -8.14 -0.05
N ALA A 75 4.47 -9.38 -0.14
CA ALA A 75 3.63 -10.48 -0.59
C ALA A 75 2.65 -10.86 0.53
N ILE A 76 1.39 -11.01 0.19
CA ILE A 76 0.34 -11.53 1.09
C ILE A 76 0.35 -13.05 0.98
N VAL A 77 0.67 -13.72 2.08
CA VAL A 77 0.79 -15.19 2.13
C VAL A 77 -0.35 -15.76 2.99
N LEU A 78 -1.11 -16.68 2.42
CA LEU A 78 -2.17 -17.46 3.06
C LEU A 78 -1.86 -18.94 2.89
N ASP A 79 -1.77 -19.71 3.98
CA ASP A 79 -1.49 -21.14 3.97
C ASP A 79 -0.25 -21.53 3.13
N GLY A 80 0.78 -20.68 3.18
CA GLY A 80 2.04 -20.88 2.45
C GLY A 80 2.02 -20.42 0.98
N ALA A 81 0.88 -20.04 0.42
CA ALA A 81 0.74 -19.57 -0.95
C ALA A 81 0.69 -18.04 -1.02
N VAL A 82 1.30 -17.45 -2.06
CA VAL A 82 1.15 -16.02 -2.37
C VAL A 82 -0.23 -15.81 -2.99
N VAL A 83 -1.05 -14.99 -2.34
CA VAL A 83 -2.43 -14.69 -2.73
C VAL A 83 -2.68 -13.23 -3.07
N GLY A 84 -1.67 -12.40 -3.03
CA GLY A 84 -1.78 -10.97 -3.34
C GLY A 84 -0.53 -10.20 -2.96
N CYS A 85 -0.64 -8.90 -3.09
CA CYS A 85 0.39 -7.93 -2.77
C CYS A 85 -0.22 -6.74 -2.03
N ILE A 86 0.52 -6.18 -1.09
CA ILE A 86 0.21 -4.92 -0.42
C ILE A 86 1.49 -4.10 -0.32
N GLN A 87 1.36 -2.80 -0.56
CA GLN A 87 2.49 -1.88 -0.51
C GLN A 87 2.12 -0.58 0.18
N TYR A 88 3.13 0.16 0.57
CA TYR A 88 2.98 1.54 1.02
C TYR A 88 4.15 2.41 0.55
N ASN A 89 3.86 3.69 0.37
CA ASN A 89 4.83 4.76 0.18
C ASN A 89 4.76 5.70 1.37
N GLU A 90 5.91 6.14 1.88
CA GLU A 90 5.99 7.08 3.00
C GLU A 90 6.35 8.48 2.50
N GLU A 91 5.61 9.50 2.95
CA GLU A 91 6.11 10.85 3.02
C GLU A 91 6.84 11.00 4.35
N THR A 92 8.13 11.27 4.29
CA THR A 92 9.02 11.29 5.47
C THR A 92 9.32 12.70 5.98
N ASP A 93 8.87 13.74 5.27
CA ASP A 93 8.96 15.10 5.76
C ASP A 93 8.18 15.21 7.08
N PRO A 94 8.78 15.69 8.17
CA PRO A 94 8.11 15.79 9.48
C PRO A 94 6.82 16.60 9.46
N ASP A 95 6.69 17.58 8.56
CA ASP A 95 5.50 18.42 8.44
C ASP A 95 4.36 17.72 7.70
N TYR A 96 4.67 16.70 6.88
CA TYR A 96 3.70 15.98 6.04
C TYR A 96 3.72 14.47 6.29
N PHE A 97 4.30 14.00 7.37
CA PHE A 97 4.55 12.60 7.67
C PHE A 97 3.27 11.75 7.57
N SER A 98 3.18 10.96 6.52
CA SER A 98 2.00 10.15 6.17
C SER A 98 2.41 8.92 5.35
N ALA A 99 1.47 7.99 5.14
CA ALA A 99 1.68 6.87 4.22
C ALA A 99 0.47 6.67 3.31
N ALA A 100 0.74 6.33 2.04
CA ALA A 100 -0.25 5.91 1.05
C ALA A 100 -0.13 4.40 0.82
N LEU A 101 -1.25 3.70 0.73
CA LEU A 101 -1.28 2.24 0.63
C LEU A 101 -2.04 1.77 -0.60
N ASP A 102 -1.56 0.65 -1.17
CA ASP A 102 -2.21 -0.07 -2.26
C ASP A 102 -2.24 -1.56 -1.99
N ILE A 103 -3.29 -2.25 -2.47
CA ILE A 103 -3.46 -3.69 -2.26
C ILE A 103 -4.23 -4.33 -3.41
N PHE A 104 -3.77 -5.51 -3.82
CA PHE A 104 -4.60 -6.44 -4.59
C PHE A 104 -4.52 -7.85 -4.01
N VAL A 105 -5.59 -8.60 -4.17
CA VAL A 105 -5.67 -10.01 -3.76
C VAL A 105 -6.32 -10.84 -4.86
N SER A 106 -5.93 -12.10 -4.95
CA SER A 106 -6.50 -13.08 -5.89
C SER A 106 -8.02 -13.16 -5.73
N ALA A 107 -8.72 -13.27 -6.85
CA ALA A 107 -10.18 -13.49 -6.88
C ALA A 107 -10.59 -14.73 -6.08
N ALA A 108 -9.75 -15.77 -6.04
CA ALA A 108 -10.00 -17.01 -5.29
C ALA A 108 -10.17 -16.81 -3.78
N VAL A 109 -9.68 -15.69 -3.22
CA VAL A 109 -9.78 -15.37 -1.80
C VAL A 109 -10.69 -14.17 -1.51
N HIS A 110 -11.40 -13.66 -2.52
CA HIS A 110 -12.38 -12.59 -2.33
C HIS A 110 -13.51 -13.04 -1.37
N GLY A 111 -14.01 -12.10 -0.56
CA GLY A 111 -15.06 -12.36 0.42
C GLY A 111 -14.63 -13.16 1.67
N ARG A 112 -13.39 -13.65 1.73
CA ARG A 112 -12.86 -14.46 2.84
C ARG A 112 -12.16 -13.63 3.94
N GLY A 113 -12.19 -12.30 3.84
CA GLY A 113 -11.56 -11.40 4.82
C GLY A 113 -10.03 -11.21 4.64
N VAL A 114 -9.42 -11.88 3.66
CA VAL A 114 -7.96 -11.87 3.43
C VAL A 114 -7.42 -10.45 3.19
N GLY A 115 -8.05 -9.68 2.30
CA GLY A 115 -7.63 -8.30 2.04
C GLY A 115 -7.80 -7.39 3.26
N SER A 116 -8.91 -7.55 4.02
CA SER A 116 -9.14 -6.78 5.25
C SER A 116 -8.12 -7.11 6.34
N ASP A 117 -7.72 -8.39 6.46
CA ASP A 117 -6.72 -8.81 7.43
C ASP A 117 -5.32 -8.29 7.05
N ALA A 118 -4.97 -8.35 5.77
CA ALA A 118 -3.72 -7.78 5.24
C ALA A 118 -3.63 -6.27 5.53
N MET A 119 -4.69 -5.52 5.21
CA MET A 119 -4.77 -4.09 5.49
C MET A 119 -4.65 -3.80 6.98
N ARG A 120 -5.42 -4.48 7.85
CA ARG A 120 -5.32 -4.28 9.31
C ARG A 120 -3.92 -4.53 9.82
N THR A 121 -3.27 -5.57 9.32
CA THR A 121 -1.91 -5.94 9.74
C THR A 121 -0.92 -4.84 9.40
N LEU A 122 -0.97 -4.32 8.18
CA LEU A 122 -0.06 -3.25 7.75
C LEU A 122 -0.40 -1.92 8.44
N LEU A 123 -1.69 -1.55 8.55
CA LEU A 123 -2.13 -0.33 9.23
C LEU A 123 -1.70 -0.31 10.70
N ALA A 124 -1.90 -1.42 11.43
CA ALA A 124 -1.45 -1.53 12.82
C ALA A 124 0.06 -1.30 12.95
N TRP A 125 0.85 -1.89 12.07
CA TRP A 125 2.30 -1.71 12.08
C TRP A 125 2.71 -0.29 11.72
N LEU A 126 2.11 0.32 10.70
CA LEU A 126 2.39 1.71 10.31
C LEU A 126 2.06 2.70 11.44
N ILE A 127 0.95 2.48 12.15
CA ILE A 127 0.53 3.34 13.26
C ILE A 127 1.38 3.10 14.51
N ASP A 128 1.51 1.83 14.94
CA ASP A 128 2.05 1.50 16.26
C ASP A 128 3.59 1.46 16.28
N VAL A 129 4.20 1.09 15.16
CA VAL A 129 5.64 0.91 15.05
C VAL A 129 6.31 2.04 14.28
N ARG A 130 5.70 2.47 13.14
CA ARG A 130 6.23 3.56 12.32
C ARG A 130 5.78 4.95 12.80
N GLY A 131 4.70 5.03 13.56
CA GLY A 131 4.20 6.27 14.17
C GLY A 131 3.38 7.15 13.23
N HIS A 132 2.91 6.60 12.11
CA HIS A 132 2.05 7.36 11.19
C HIS A 132 0.75 7.78 11.84
N ARG A 133 0.36 9.04 11.66
CA ARG A 133 -0.89 9.58 12.16
C ARG A 133 -1.97 9.68 11.09
N ARG A 134 -1.57 9.71 9.81
CA ARG A 134 -2.45 9.83 8.67
C ARG A 134 -2.03 8.82 7.60
N LEU A 135 -3.01 8.05 7.13
CA LEU A 135 -2.84 7.06 6.07
C LEU A 135 -3.88 7.31 4.98
N THR A 136 -3.53 7.05 3.74
CA THR A 136 -4.42 7.28 2.60
C THR A 136 -4.50 6.06 1.69
N VAL A 137 -5.64 5.95 1.02
CA VAL A 137 -5.89 5.04 -0.11
C VAL A 137 -6.68 5.80 -1.17
N ASP A 138 -6.56 5.41 -2.43
CA ASP A 138 -7.27 6.06 -3.53
C ASP A 138 -7.86 5.06 -4.53
N PRO A 139 -8.76 4.16 -4.05
CA PRO A 139 -9.39 3.19 -4.94
C PRO A 139 -10.09 3.87 -6.11
N ALA A 140 -10.18 3.17 -7.23
CA ALA A 140 -11.07 3.59 -8.32
C ALA A 140 -12.47 3.90 -7.77
N ALA A 141 -13.05 5.06 -8.09
CA ALA A 141 -14.29 5.54 -7.49
C ALA A 141 -15.49 4.59 -7.70
N LEU A 142 -15.43 3.77 -8.76
CA LEU A 142 -16.44 2.75 -9.06
C LEU A 142 -16.19 1.40 -8.36
N ASN A 143 -15.06 1.22 -7.68
CA ASN A 143 -14.75 0.00 -6.93
C ASN A 143 -15.43 0.00 -5.55
N ALA A 144 -16.76 -0.12 -5.55
CA ALA A 144 -17.56 -0.09 -4.34
C ALA A 144 -17.13 -1.13 -3.30
N ARG A 145 -16.58 -2.29 -3.74
CA ARG A 145 -16.05 -3.31 -2.84
C ARG A 145 -14.83 -2.83 -2.07
N ALA A 146 -13.87 -2.22 -2.74
CA ALA A 146 -12.68 -1.67 -2.09
C ALA A 146 -13.06 -0.54 -1.13
N VAL A 147 -13.89 0.41 -1.57
CA VAL A 147 -14.40 1.51 -0.74
C VAL A 147 -15.04 0.96 0.54
N HIS A 148 -15.95 -0.01 0.43
CA HIS A 148 -16.59 -0.61 1.59
C HIS A 148 -15.61 -1.30 2.56
N VAL A 149 -14.56 -1.96 2.04
CA VAL A 149 -13.51 -2.54 2.89
C VAL A 149 -12.75 -1.45 3.66
N TYR A 150 -12.41 -0.35 3.00
CA TYR A 150 -11.70 0.76 3.64
C TYR A 150 -12.57 1.48 4.67
N GLU A 151 -13.84 1.71 4.39
CA GLU A 151 -14.79 2.27 5.38
C GLU A 151 -14.85 1.42 6.66
N LYS A 152 -14.89 0.09 6.55
CA LYS A 152 -14.87 -0.83 7.70
C LYS A 152 -13.58 -0.77 8.51
N LEU A 153 -12.49 -0.30 7.93
CA LEU A 153 -11.22 -0.10 8.60
C LEU A 153 -11.11 1.27 9.27
N GLY A 154 -12.07 2.16 9.01
CA GLY A 154 -12.13 3.51 9.56
C GLY A 154 -11.75 4.61 8.58
N PHE A 155 -11.41 4.27 7.32
CA PHE A 155 -11.14 5.29 6.29
C PHE A 155 -12.40 6.09 5.98
N ARG A 156 -12.21 7.39 5.73
CA ARG A 156 -13.28 8.32 5.35
C ARG A 156 -12.98 8.95 4.00
N PRO A 157 -14.01 9.16 3.14
CA PRO A 157 -13.84 9.88 1.89
C PRO A 157 -13.36 11.32 2.13
N VAL A 158 -12.34 11.73 1.35
CA VAL A 158 -11.85 13.11 1.28
C VAL A 158 -12.43 13.81 0.06
N GLY A 159 -12.39 13.15 -1.10
CA GLY A 159 -12.89 13.72 -2.35
C GLY A 159 -12.54 12.87 -3.58
N VAL A 160 -13.17 13.22 -4.69
CA VAL A 160 -12.95 12.55 -5.96
C VAL A 160 -11.75 13.17 -6.69
N LEU A 161 -10.79 12.34 -7.05
CA LEU A 161 -9.67 12.66 -7.93
C LEU A 161 -10.11 12.39 -9.38
N ARG A 162 -10.45 13.44 -10.12
CA ARG A 162 -10.99 13.30 -11.47
C ARG A 162 -9.91 12.91 -12.48
N GLN A 163 -10.21 11.97 -13.37
CA GLN A 163 -9.31 11.47 -14.43
C GLN A 163 -7.92 11.07 -13.90
N TYR A 164 -7.89 10.54 -12.71
CA TYR A 164 -6.68 10.30 -11.94
C TYR A 164 -5.87 9.15 -12.54
N GLU A 165 -6.50 8.02 -12.73
CA GLU A 165 -5.84 6.78 -13.11
C GLU A 165 -6.02 6.50 -14.62
N ARG A 166 -4.94 6.05 -15.27
CA ARG A 166 -4.99 5.59 -16.66
C ARG A 166 -5.41 4.12 -16.69
N VAL A 167 -6.44 3.80 -17.47
CA VAL A 167 -6.94 2.43 -17.66
C VAL A 167 -6.24 1.74 -18.85
N ALA A 168 -6.38 0.43 -18.97
CA ALA A 168 -5.70 -0.38 -19.99
C ALA A 168 -6.04 0.03 -21.43
N ASP A 169 -7.25 0.53 -21.69
CA ASP A 169 -7.68 1.04 -23.01
C ASP A 169 -7.17 2.45 -23.32
N GLY A 170 -6.38 3.04 -22.42
CA GLY A 170 -5.83 4.38 -22.55
C GLY A 170 -6.75 5.51 -22.05
N SER A 171 -7.98 5.22 -21.71
CA SER A 171 -8.89 6.17 -21.05
C SER A 171 -8.44 6.46 -19.62
N ARG A 172 -9.14 7.40 -18.97
CA ARG A 172 -8.89 7.72 -17.55
C ARG A 172 -10.15 7.52 -16.73
N ARG A 173 -9.95 7.07 -15.49
CA ARG A 173 -11.03 6.93 -14.51
C ARG A 173 -10.76 7.77 -13.28
N ASP A 174 -11.81 8.07 -12.57
CA ASP A 174 -11.77 8.78 -11.30
C ASP A 174 -11.38 7.83 -10.17
N ALA A 175 -10.66 8.35 -9.17
CA ALA A 175 -10.42 7.66 -7.92
C ALA A 175 -11.11 8.39 -6.76
N LEU A 176 -11.38 7.69 -5.67
CA LEU A 176 -11.88 8.25 -4.43
C LEU A 176 -10.73 8.30 -3.42
N LEU A 177 -10.19 9.51 -3.18
CA LEU A 177 -9.24 9.68 -2.09
C LEU A 177 -9.94 9.46 -0.76
N MET A 178 -9.42 8.53 0.03
CA MET A 178 -9.87 8.26 1.38
C MET A 178 -8.71 8.39 2.36
N GLU A 179 -8.98 8.85 3.58
CA GLU A 179 -7.98 8.97 4.62
C GLU A 179 -8.41 8.27 5.91
N LEU A 180 -7.41 7.83 6.67
CA LEU A 180 -7.55 7.27 8.00
C LEU A 180 -6.63 8.02 8.95
N LEU A 181 -7.19 8.60 10.02
CA LEU A 181 -6.39 9.06 11.14
C LEU A 181 -6.16 7.91 12.11
N ALA A 182 -4.96 7.83 12.69
CA ALA A 182 -4.58 6.72 13.59
C ALA A 182 -5.58 6.48 14.72
N ALA A 183 -6.21 7.56 15.23
CA ALA A 183 -7.21 7.49 16.30
C ALA A 183 -8.56 6.89 15.85
N GLU A 184 -8.81 6.82 14.54
CA GLU A 184 -10.05 6.30 13.94
C GLU A 184 -9.92 4.85 13.48
N PHE A 185 -8.72 4.28 13.59
CA PHE A 185 -8.44 2.94 13.10
C PHE A 185 -9.25 1.86 13.84
N VAL A 186 -10.06 1.12 13.09
CA VAL A 186 -10.86 0.01 13.61
C VAL A 186 -10.04 -1.27 13.59
N ARG A 187 -9.52 -1.64 14.76
CA ARG A 187 -8.57 -2.77 14.91
C ARG A 187 -9.22 -4.15 14.78
N GLY A 188 -10.50 -4.32 15.01
CA GLY A 188 -11.25 -5.59 14.89
C GLY A 188 -11.00 -6.57 16.03
#